data_13e2cc6d2167d749ff78f4c50c282854
#
_entry.id   13e2cc6d2167d749ff78f4c50c282854
#
_cell.length_a   1.000
_cell.length_b   1.000
_cell.length_c   1.000
_cell.angle_alpha   90.00
_cell.angle_beta   90.00
_cell.angle_gamma   90.00
#
_symmetry.space_group_name_H-M   'P 1'
#
loop_
_entity.id
_entity.type
_entity.pdbx_description
1 polymer ?
#
loop_
_entity_poly.entity_id
_entity_poly.type
_entity_poly.pdbx_seq_one_letter_code
_entity_poly.pdbx_strand_id
1 'polypeptide(L)'
;MNCMNCKSVVDVGMEICPNCGFNLRVQRKCFSLSNMYYNLGLDKAEIRDLSGAIDMLRRSLKFNKYNIHARNLLGLVYFETGEAVAALSEWIISKNIMPENNVATEYIATLQAEQAKLDMINQTIKKYNSALKCCRENNEDVAAIQLRKILNQNPKLIKGYHLLALIYIHKGEYEKARKILKKAAKIDKTNSTTLRFLKEVDFQTGTQTSLEPRRFGRRERTEEQREDERERVVSGDTVIIPPTFRETSTAATMLNIGIGLVLGALVVWFLIGPANTQRINRQADEKVVEYSGKMASQEAQLNQLQSQVDSLNETTASAQQQIQTAQDTAASYENLLKAVEAQ
;
A
#
# COMPACT_ATOMS: atom_id res chain seq x y z
N MET A 1 25.49 -28.54 5.38
CA MET A 1 24.35 -27.68 5.78
C MET A 1 24.31 -27.56 7.30
N ASN A 2 23.62 -26.56 7.84
CA ASN A 2 23.51 -26.43 9.30
C ASN A 2 22.23 -27.11 9.83
N CYS A 3 22.35 -27.85 10.92
CA CYS A 3 21.20 -28.42 11.61
C CYS A 3 20.31 -27.30 12.18
N MET A 4 18.99 -27.33 11.94
CA MET A 4 18.07 -26.28 12.43
C MET A 4 17.95 -26.30 13.96
N ASN A 5 18.16 -27.43 14.61
CA ASN A 5 18.00 -27.57 16.04
C ASN A 5 19.25 -27.08 16.83
N CYS A 6 20.42 -27.62 16.53
CA CYS A 6 21.66 -27.31 17.27
C CYS A 6 22.66 -26.45 16.50
N LYS A 7 22.38 -26.09 15.25
CA LYS A 7 23.22 -25.28 14.36
C LYS A 7 24.58 -25.88 13.99
N SER A 8 24.89 -27.12 14.41
CA SER A 8 26.12 -27.79 14.01
C SER A 8 26.17 -28.01 12.50
N VAL A 9 27.36 -27.95 11.94
CA VAL A 9 27.59 -28.28 10.53
C VAL A 9 27.42 -29.77 10.35
N VAL A 10 26.60 -30.19 9.38
CA VAL A 10 26.32 -31.60 9.06
C VAL A 10 26.42 -31.84 7.56
N ASP A 11 26.86 -33.02 7.18
CA ASP A 11 26.94 -33.41 5.76
C ASP A 11 25.56 -33.60 5.13
N VAL A 12 25.48 -33.34 3.83
CA VAL A 12 24.22 -33.37 3.09
C VAL A 12 23.62 -34.77 3.04
N GLY A 13 24.45 -35.85 3.12
CA GLY A 13 24.02 -37.23 3.10
C GLY A 13 23.44 -37.78 4.41
N MET A 14 23.69 -37.11 5.56
CA MET A 14 23.25 -37.61 6.87
C MET A 14 21.75 -37.55 7.04
N GLU A 15 21.15 -38.60 7.60
CA GLU A 15 19.71 -38.65 7.90
C GLU A 15 19.35 -38.05 9.26
N ILE A 16 20.27 -38.19 10.20
CA ILE A 16 20.11 -37.75 11.60
C ILE A 16 21.34 -36.91 11.97
N CYS A 17 21.10 -35.84 12.71
CA CYS A 17 22.18 -34.99 13.22
C CYS A 17 22.99 -35.73 14.29
N PRO A 18 24.30 -35.90 14.13
CA PRO A 18 25.13 -36.63 15.10
C PRO A 18 25.22 -35.93 16.45
N ASN A 19 24.99 -34.61 16.50
CA ASN A 19 25.12 -33.83 17.72
C ASN A 19 23.82 -33.79 18.57
N CYS A 20 22.63 -33.78 17.93
CA CYS A 20 21.37 -33.59 18.66
C CYS A 20 20.25 -34.58 18.29
N GLY A 21 20.50 -35.55 17.43
CA GLY A 21 19.51 -36.54 17.03
C GLY A 21 18.38 -36.01 16.11
N PHE A 22 18.43 -34.75 15.66
CA PHE A 22 17.38 -34.16 14.84
C PHE A 22 17.34 -34.79 13.45
N ASN A 23 16.11 -35.05 12.94
CA ASN A 23 15.90 -35.68 11.64
C ASN A 23 16.18 -34.71 10.48
N LEU A 24 17.31 -34.87 9.81
CA LEU A 24 17.78 -34.04 8.71
C LEU A 24 17.03 -34.32 7.39
N ARG A 25 16.41 -35.51 7.22
CA ARG A 25 15.56 -35.80 6.04
C ARG A 25 14.34 -34.88 6.03
N VAL A 26 13.71 -34.67 7.20
CA VAL A 26 12.57 -33.76 7.35
C VAL A 26 13.02 -32.32 7.09
N GLN A 27 14.17 -31.91 7.61
CA GLN A 27 14.73 -30.57 7.35
C GLN A 27 14.94 -30.33 5.86
N ARG A 28 15.53 -31.28 5.14
CA ARG A 28 15.74 -31.17 3.67
C ARG A 28 14.41 -31.07 2.92
N LYS A 29 13.40 -31.87 3.29
CA LYS A 29 12.06 -31.76 2.69
C LYS A 29 11.44 -30.39 2.94
N CYS A 30 11.55 -29.86 4.15
CA CYS A 30 11.07 -28.51 4.47
C CYS A 30 11.78 -27.43 3.63
N PHE A 31 13.08 -27.53 3.45
CA PHE A 31 13.84 -26.60 2.60
C PHE A 31 13.44 -26.71 1.13
N SER A 32 13.30 -27.93 0.60
CA SER A 32 12.84 -28.16 -0.76
C SER A 32 11.44 -27.58 -0.99
N LEU A 33 10.49 -27.83 -0.07
CA LEU A 33 9.15 -27.26 -0.13
C LEU A 33 9.16 -25.73 -0.03
N SER A 34 10.01 -25.18 0.85
CA SER A 34 10.17 -23.73 0.95
C SER A 34 10.63 -23.12 -0.36
N ASN A 35 11.62 -23.71 -1.00
CA ASN A 35 12.14 -23.24 -2.28
C ASN A 35 11.11 -23.40 -3.42
N MET A 36 10.37 -24.49 -3.42
CA MET A 36 9.27 -24.70 -4.38
C MET A 36 8.22 -23.59 -4.25
N TYR A 37 7.75 -23.30 -3.03
CA TYR A 37 6.78 -22.25 -2.81
C TYR A 37 7.36 -20.84 -3.08
N TYR A 38 8.65 -20.62 -2.87
CA TYR A 38 9.32 -19.39 -3.27
C TYR A 38 9.26 -19.21 -4.79
N ASN A 39 9.61 -20.23 -5.58
CA ASN A 39 9.57 -20.16 -7.04
C ASN A 39 8.13 -19.91 -7.53
N LEU A 40 7.14 -20.62 -6.99
CA LEU A 40 5.74 -20.36 -7.32
C LEU A 40 5.31 -18.91 -6.96
N GLY A 41 5.84 -18.36 -5.87
CA GLY A 41 5.61 -16.99 -5.49
C GLY A 41 6.26 -16.00 -6.47
N LEU A 42 7.45 -16.30 -6.96
CA LEU A 42 8.16 -15.51 -7.97
C LEU A 42 7.39 -15.50 -9.30
N ASP A 43 7.00 -16.66 -9.82
CA ASP A 43 6.21 -16.79 -11.06
C ASP A 43 4.91 -15.98 -10.98
N LYS A 44 4.23 -16.04 -9.82
CA LYS A 44 3.02 -15.24 -9.58
C LYS A 44 3.28 -13.74 -9.54
N ALA A 45 4.37 -13.30 -8.93
CA ALA A 45 4.75 -11.89 -8.89
C ALA A 45 5.05 -11.35 -10.30
N GLU A 46 5.70 -12.13 -11.17
CA GLU A 46 6.02 -11.76 -12.55
C GLU A 46 4.76 -11.49 -13.40
N ILE A 47 3.73 -12.30 -13.23
CA ILE A 47 2.44 -12.10 -13.94
C ILE A 47 1.52 -11.09 -13.25
N ARG A 48 1.99 -10.43 -12.18
CA ARG A 48 1.25 -9.49 -11.33
C ARG A 48 0.04 -10.10 -10.61
N ASP A 49 0.11 -11.38 -10.27
CA ASP A 49 -0.74 -12.03 -9.27
C ASP A 49 -0.12 -11.78 -7.88
N LEU A 50 -0.19 -10.53 -7.40
CA LEU A 50 0.52 -10.12 -6.19
C LEU A 50 -0.07 -10.78 -4.93
N SER A 51 -1.37 -10.95 -4.85
CA SER A 51 -2.02 -11.67 -3.74
C SER A 51 -1.66 -13.14 -3.73
N GLY A 52 -1.64 -13.79 -4.88
CA GLY A 52 -1.18 -15.18 -4.99
C GLY A 52 0.30 -15.34 -4.66
N ALA A 53 1.14 -14.37 -5.05
CA ALA A 53 2.55 -14.34 -4.67
C ALA A 53 2.72 -14.26 -3.15
N ILE A 54 1.99 -13.37 -2.46
CA ILE A 54 1.99 -13.26 -0.99
C ILE A 54 1.65 -14.59 -0.34
N ASP A 55 0.61 -15.30 -0.83
CA ASP A 55 0.20 -16.58 -0.28
C ASP A 55 1.28 -17.64 -0.44
N MET A 56 1.90 -17.75 -1.61
CA MET A 56 2.97 -18.72 -1.85
C MET A 56 4.21 -18.41 -1.02
N LEU A 57 4.63 -17.14 -0.95
CA LEU A 57 5.79 -16.72 -0.16
C LEU A 57 5.58 -16.92 1.34
N ARG A 58 4.38 -16.66 1.85
CA ARG A 58 4.01 -16.98 3.24
C ARG A 58 4.07 -18.49 3.51
N ARG A 59 3.63 -19.34 2.56
CA ARG A 59 3.77 -20.79 2.66
C ARG A 59 5.25 -21.22 2.65
N SER A 60 6.08 -20.61 1.80
CA SER A 60 7.51 -20.82 1.80
C SER A 60 8.11 -20.58 3.21
N LEU A 61 7.76 -19.46 3.83
CA LEU A 61 8.23 -19.09 5.16
C LEU A 61 7.68 -19.96 6.30
N LYS A 62 6.52 -20.61 6.11
CA LYS A 62 6.01 -21.63 7.07
C LYS A 62 6.89 -22.87 7.09
N PHE A 63 7.44 -23.28 5.95
CA PHE A 63 8.35 -24.43 5.86
C PHE A 63 9.78 -24.06 6.29
N ASN A 64 10.24 -22.86 5.92
CA ASN A 64 11.56 -22.36 6.32
C ASN A 64 11.50 -20.87 6.61
N LYS A 65 11.35 -20.52 7.90
CA LYS A 65 11.32 -19.11 8.36
C LYS A 65 12.62 -18.32 8.10
N TYR A 66 13.72 -19.02 7.80
CA TYR A 66 15.03 -18.43 7.49
C TYR A 66 15.29 -18.31 5.98
N ASN A 67 14.30 -18.54 5.13
CA ASN A 67 14.45 -18.33 3.68
C ASN A 67 14.48 -16.83 3.38
N ILE A 68 15.70 -16.30 3.21
CA ILE A 68 15.96 -14.87 2.98
C ILE A 68 15.38 -14.41 1.66
N HIS A 69 15.52 -15.22 0.61
CA HIS A 69 14.99 -14.89 -0.71
C HIS A 69 13.46 -14.74 -0.68
N ALA A 70 12.77 -15.64 0.03
CA ALA A 70 11.32 -15.56 0.19
C ALA A 70 10.90 -14.31 1.01
N ARG A 71 11.66 -13.93 2.03
CA ARG A 71 11.40 -12.70 2.81
C ARG A 71 11.62 -11.43 1.99
N ASN A 72 12.73 -11.39 1.27
CA ASN A 72 13.06 -10.22 0.45
C ASN A 72 12.00 -10.00 -0.64
N LEU A 73 11.60 -11.07 -1.33
CA LEU A 73 10.55 -10.99 -2.34
C LEU A 73 9.18 -10.67 -1.72
N LEU A 74 8.85 -11.26 -0.55
CA LEU A 74 7.60 -10.95 0.15
C LEU A 74 7.52 -9.46 0.54
N GLY A 75 8.62 -8.90 1.05
CA GLY A 75 8.72 -7.48 1.33
C GLY A 75 8.51 -6.62 0.07
N LEU A 76 9.13 -7.00 -1.05
CA LEU A 76 8.95 -6.30 -2.33
C LEU A 76 7.50 -6.34 -2.81
N VAL A 77 6.85 -7.51 -2.73
CA VAL A 77 5.44 -7.67 -3.12
C VAL A 77 4.51 -6.85 -2.20
N TYR A 78 4.76 -6.81 -0.89
CA TYR A 78 4.04 -5.91 0.02
C TYR A 78 4.21 -4.44 -0.34
N PHE A 79 5.42 -4.04 -0.71
CA PHE A 79 5.69 -2.67 -1.12
C PHE A 79 4.94 -2.31 -2.41
N GLU A 80 4.87 -3.24 -3.37
CA GLU A 80 4.09 -3.07 -4.61
C GLU A 80 2.57 -3.02 -4.38
N THR A 81 2.06 -3.62 -3.30
CA THR A 81 0.65 -3.52 -2.89
C THR A 81 0.35 -2.32 -1.97
N GLY A 82 1.35 -1.46 -1.74
CA GLY A 82 1.24 -0.26 -0.90
C GLY A 82 1.30 -0.55 0.62
N GLU A 83 1.65 -1.77 1.02
CA GLU A 83 1.78 -2.21 2.41
C GLU A 83 3.20 -2.00 2.93
N ALA A 84 3.67 -0.75 2.95
CA ALA A 84 5.06 -0.40 3.26
C ALA A 84 5.52 -0.89 4.65
N VAL A 85 4.66 -0.90 5.66
CA VAL A 85 5.01 -1.41 7.02
C VAL A 85 5.27 -2.91 6.98
N ALA A 86 4.43 -3.67 6.29
CA ALA A 86 4.64 -5.12 6.14
C ALA A 86 5.91 -5.41 5.35
N ALA A 87 6.20 -4.61 4.31
CA ALA A 87 7.43 -4.70 3.54
C ALA A 87 8.68 -4.48 4.41
N LEU A 88 8.71 -3.37 5.16
CA LEU A 88 9.80 -3.05 6.07
C LEU A 88 9.98 -4.13 7.14
N SER A 89 8.91 -4.67 7.69
CA SER A 89 8.98 -5.75 8.69
C SER A 89 9.70 -6.99 8.13
N GLU A 90 9.34 -7.43 6.92
CA GLU A 90 10.00 -8.58 6.30
C GLU A 90 11.48 -8.30 5.96
N TRP A 91 11.81 -7.11 5.47
CA TRP A 91 13.20 -6.72 5.17
C TRP A 91 14.05 -6.59 6.42
N ILE A 92 13.52 -6.02 7.54
CA ILE A 92 14.23 -5.94 8.82
C ILE A 92 14.52 -7.35 9.36
N ILE A 93 13.53 -8.26 9.31
CA ILE A 93 13.73 -9.64 9.72
C ILE A 93 14.79 -10.31 8.83
N SER A 94 14.75 -10.09 7.52
CA SER A 94 15.72 -10.61 6.57
C SER A 94 17.13 -10.12 6.89
N LYS A 95 17.31 -8.80 7.12
CA LYS A 95 18.57 -8.18 7.50
C LYS A 95 19.12 -8.75 8.80
N ASN A 96 18.25 -9.00 9.81
CA ASN A 96 18.67 -9.59 11.08
C ASN A 96 19.13 -11.04 10.95
N ILE A 97 18.58 -11.80 9.98
CA ILE A 97 19.02 -13.18 9.71
C ILE A 97 20.35 -13.18 8.95
N MET A 98 20.51 -12.31 7.96
CA MET A 98 21.74 -12.15 7.16
C MET A 98 22.05 -10.66 6.99
N PRO A 99 22.96 -10.11 7.84
CA PRO A 99 23.30 -8.67 7.79
C PRO A 99 24.10 -8.27 6.56
N GLU A 100 24.96 -9.18 6.06
CA GLU A 100 25.88 -8.94 4.94
C GLU A 100 25.32 -9.53 3.63
N ASN A 101 25.64 -8.90 2.50
CA ASN A 101 25.24 -9.33 1.16
C ASN A 101 23.73 -9.59 1.01
N ASN A 102 22.91 -8.76 1.63
CA ASN A 102 21.46 -8.89 1.63
C ASN A 102 20.80 -7.70 0.96
N VAL A 103 20.07 -7.96 -0.12
CA VAL A 103 19.32 -6.95 -0.90
C VAL A 103 18.32 -6.17 -0.02
N ALA A 104 17.80 -6.78 1.06
CA ALA A 104 16.94 -6.07 2.03
C ALA A 104 17.63 -4.86 2.66
N THR A 105 18.96 -4.91 2.85
CA THR A 105 19.73 -3.79 3.40
C THR A 105 19.69 -2.59 2.44
N GLU A 106 19.79 -2.84 1.14
CA GLU A 106 19.71 -1.80 0.10
C GLU A 106 18.31 -1.18 0.03
N TYR A 107 17.25 -2.01 0.09
CA TYR A 107 15.87 -1.51 0.11
C TYR A 107 15.59 -0.63 1.33
N ILE A 108 16.06 -1.05 2.52
CA ILE A 108 15.91 -0.25 3.74
C ILE A 108 16.69 1.06 3.62
N ALA A 109 17.94 1.01 3.17
CA ALA A 109 18.79 2.19 3.00
C ALA A 109 18.18 3.20 2.01
N THR A 110 17.66 2.72 0.87
CA THR A 110 16.98 3.56 -0.11
C THR A 110 15.77 4.27 0.47
N LEU A 111 14.95 3.55 1.26
CA LEU A 111 13.80 4.17 1.92
C LEU A 111 14.20 5.16 3.01
N GLN A 112 15.27 4.88 3.77
CA GLN A 112 15.78 5.77 4.81
C GLN A 112 16.42 7.05 4.24
N ALA A 113 17.04 6.96 3.06
CA ALA A 113 17.60 8.12 2.38
C ALA A 113 16.52 9.11 1.89
N GLU A 114 15.30 8.64 1.65
CA GLU A 114 14.17 9.45 1.20
C GLU A 114 13.22 9.80 2.37
N GLN A 115 13.65 10.72 3.26
CA GLN A 115 12.85 11.14 4.43
C GLN A 115 11.41 11.55 4.07
N ALA A 116 11.26 12.30 2.97
CA ALA A 116 9.94 12.72 2.48
C ALA A 116 9.02 11.52 2.16
N LYS A 117 9.58 10.42 1.67
CA LYS A 117 8.83 9.20 1.36
C LYS A 117 8.40 8.45 2.62
N LEU A 118 9.27 8.39 3.64
CA LEU A 118 8.92 7.84 4.95
C LEU A 118 7.79 8.63 5.61
N ASP A 119 7.86 9.96 5.57
CA ASP A 119 6.82 10.84 6.12
C ASP A 119 5.49 10.66 5.38
N MET A 120 5.54 10.53 4.05
CA MET A 120 4.35 10.23 3.24
C MET A 120 3.73 8.87 3.60
N ILE A 121 4.54 7.83 3.82
CA ILE A 121 4.09 6.51 4.26
C ILE A 121 3.41 6.62 5.63
N ASN A 122 4.05 7.29 6.60
CA ASN A 122 3.50 7.49 7.94
C ASN A 122 2.18 8.27 7.92
N GLN A 123 2.11 9.34 7.13
CA GLN A 123 0.88 10.09 6.93
C GLN A 123 -0.23 9.25 6.29
N THR A 124 0.12 8.42 5.30
CA THR A 124 -0.82 7.51 4.64
C THR A 124 -1.43 6.54 5.65
N ILE A 125 -0.62 5.96 6.53
CA ILE A 125 -1.08 5.03 7.58
C ILE A 125 -2.01 5.73 8.57
N LYS A 126 -1.60 6.90 9.09
CA LYS A 126 -2.41 7.69 10.03
C LYS A 126 -3.77 8.05 9.43
N LYS A 127 -3.78 8.55 8.19
CA LYS A 127 -5.02 8.92 7.49
C LYS A 127 -5.89 7.71 7.16
N TYR A 128 -5.29 6.57 6.78
CA TYR A 128 -6.04 5.34 6.53
C TYR A 128 -6.73 4.83 7.81
N ASN A 129 -6.03 4.83 8.93
CA ASN A 129 -6.61 4.46 10.22
C ASN A 129 -7.72 5.44 10.66
N SER A 130 -7.54 6.75 10.39
CA SER A 130 -8.58 7.76 10.61
C SER A 130 -9.81 7.50 9.73
N ALA A 131 -9.62 7.17 8.46
CA ALA A 131 -10.74 6.81 7.57
C ALA A 131 -11.48 5.56 8.05
N LEU A 132 -10.76 4.53 8.53
CA LEU A 132 -11.38 3.35 9.15
C LEU A 132 -12.21 3.72 10.40
N LYS A 133 -11.71 4.64 11.22
CA LYS A 133 -12.44 5.14 12.38
C LYS A 133 -13.73 5.86 11.96
N CYS A 134 -13.63 6.76 10.97
CA CYS A 134 -14.81 7.44 10.41
C CYS A 134 -15.85 6.46 9.86
N CYS A 135 -15.44 5.36 9.20
CA CYS A 135 -16.37 4.33 8.75
C CYS A 135 -17.11 3.65 9.93
N ARG A 136 -16.41 3.39 11.05
CA ARG A 136 -17.05 2.79 12.26
C ARG A 136 -18.03 3.73 12.94
N GLU A 137 -17.82 5.05 12.79
CA GLU A 137 -18.67 6.11 13.32
C GLU A 137 -19.78 6.54 12.35
N ASN A 138 -20.01 5.78 11.27
CA ASN A 138 -20.97 6.06 10.19
C ASN A 138 -20.70 7.40 9.44
N ASN A 139 -19.50 7.95 9.54
CA ASN A 139 -19.09 9.16 8.83
C ASN A 139 -18.43 8.83 7.48
N GLU A 140 -19.17 8.12 6.62
CA GLU A 140 -18.65 7.54 5.37
C GLU A 140 -18.20 8.61 4.36
N ASP A 141 -18.83 9.78 4.33
CA ASP A 141 -18.45 10.87 3.42
C ASP A 141 -17.05 11.41 3.73
N VAL A 142 -16.77 11.60 5.01
CA VAL A 142 -15.45 12.04 5.48
C VAL A 142 -14.40 10.97 5.19
N ALA A 143 -14.75 9.70 5.45
CA ALA A 143 -13.86 8.57 5.12
C ALA A 143 -13.54 8.50 3.62
N ALA A 144 -14.55 8.66 2.75
CA ALA A 144 -14.35 8.65 1.29
C ALA A 144 -13.46 9.81 0.80
N ILE A 145 -13.59 10.99 1.38
CA ILE A 145 -12.73 12.15 1.07
C ILE A 145 -11.29 11.85 1.48
N GLN A 146 -11.08 11.36 2.69
CA GLN A 146 -9.74 10.99 3.19
C GLN A 146 -9.10 9.90 2.34
N LEU A 147 -9.84 8.84 1.99
CA LEU A 147 -9.35 7.74 1.17
C LEU A 147 -8.97 8.20 -0.23
N ARG A 148 -9.76 9.08 -0.87
CA ARG A 148 -9.37 9.66 -2.17
C ARG A 148 -8.06 10.42 -2.09
N LYS A 149 -7.85 11.21 -1.03
CA LYS A 149 -6.61 11.95 -0.80
C LYS A 149 -5.41 11.00 -0.60
N ILE A 150 -5.61 9.92 0.17
CA ILE A 150 -4.60 8.90 0.39
C ILE A 150 -4.22 8.20 -0.93
N LEU A 151 -5.21 7.81 -1.73
CA LEU A 151 -4.99 7.09 -2.98
C LEU A 151 -4.34 7.96 -4.07
N ASN A 152 -4.47 9.28 -3.99
CA ASN A 152 -3.70 10.21 -4.82
C ASN A 152 -2.22 10.27 -4.40
N GLN A 153 -1.92 10.16 -3.09
CA GLN A 153 -0.57 10.15 -2.55
C GLN A 153 0.10 8.78 -2.69
N ASN A 154 -0.65 7.71 -2.45
CA ASN A 154 -0.19 6.33 -2.58
C ASN A 154 -1.13 5.52 -3.49
N PRO A 155 -0.94 5.60 -4.80
CA PRO A 155 -1.81 4.93 -5.78
C PRO A 155 -1.68 3.41 -5.80
N LYS A 156 -0.70 2.83 -5.08
CA LYS A 156 -0.51 1.38 -4.97
C LYS A 156 -1.30 0.74 -3.81
N LEU A 157 -1.90 1.52 -2.90
CA LEU A 157 -2.56 1.03 -1.71
C LEU A 157 -3.88 0.30 -2.03
N ILE A 158 -3.81 -1.01 -2.29
CA ILE A 158 -4.97 -1.84 -2.65
C ILE A 158 -6.05 -1.82 -1.55
N LYS A 159 -5.67 -1.90 -0.27
CA LYS A 159 -6.62 -1.82 0.85
C LYS A 159 -7.41 -0.51 0.88
N GLY A 160 -6.80 0.59 0.44
CA GLY A 160 -7.48 1.88 0.31
C GLY A 160 -8.54 1.87 -0.80
N TYR A 161 -8.26 1.23 -1.93
CA TYR A 161 -9.25 1.05 -2.99
C TYR A 161 -10.40 0.15 -2.54
N HIS A 162 -10.13 -0.92 -1.81
CA HIS A 162 -11.17 -1.81 -1.30
C HIS A 162 -12.10 -1.10 -0.33
N LEU A 163 -11.55 -0.36 0.64
CA LEU A 163 -12.36 0.38 1.61
C LEU A 163 -13.21 1.46 0.93
N LEU A 164 -12.64 2.22 -0.01
CA LEU A 164 -13.38 3.24 -0.76
C LEU A 164 -14.47 2.62 -1.64
N ALA A 165 -14.20 1.46 -2.26
CA ALA A 165 -15.19 0.74 -3.04
C ALA A 165 -16.34 0.23 -2.18
N LEU A 166 -16.05 -0.29 -0.97
CA LEU A 166 -17.08 -0.71 0.00
C LEU A 166 -18.01 0.44 0.38
N ILE A 167 -17.47 1.63 0.66
CA ILE A 167 -18.27 2.82 0.95
C ILE A 167 -19.20 3.14 -0.24
N TYR A 168 -18.68 3.10 -1.47
CA TYR A 168 -19.51 3.37 -2.64
C TYR A 168 -20.57 2.31 -2.89
N ILE A 169 -20.26 1.03 -2.64
CA ILE A 169 -21.23 -0.07 -2.74
C ILE A 169 -22.35 0.11 -1.70
N HIS A 170 -21.97 0.42 -0.46
CA HIS A 170 -22.95 0.66 0.62
C HIS A 170 -23.88 1.85 0.32
N LYS A 171 -23.38 2.88 -0.34
CA LYS A 171 -24.18 4.04 -0.79
C LYS A 171 -24.97 3.81 -2.08
N GLY A 172 -24.88 2.64 -2.71
CA GLY A 172 -25.49 2.36 -4.01
C GLY A 172 -24.81 3.05 -5.21
N GLU A 173 -23.63 3.65 -4.99
CA GLU A 173 -22.86 4.35 -6.02
C GLU A 173 -22.00 3.36 -6.84
N TYR A 174 -22.62 2.36 -7.45
CA TYR A 174 -21.96 1.21 -8.07
C TYR A 174 -20.98 1.60 -9.19
N GLU A 175 -21.29 2.62 -9.99
CA GLU A 175 -20.39 3.06 -11.06
C GLU A 175 -19.10 3.68 -10.54
N LYS A 176 -19.16 4.40 -9.40
CA LYS A 176 -17.95 4.91 -8.73
C LYS A 176 -17.14 3.75 -8.16
N ALA A 177 -17.79 2.77 -7.51
CA ALA A 177 -17.16 1.56 -7.00
C ALA A 177 -16.44 0.81 -8.12
N ARG A 178 -17.10 0.60 -9.27
CA ARG A 178 -16.50 -0.06 -10.45
C ARG A 178 -15.24 0.63 -10.93
N LYS A 179 -15.25 1.96 -11.04
CA LYS A 179 -14.07 2.75 -11.47
C LYS A 179 -12.89 2.59 -10.50
N ILE A 180 -13.16 2.56 -9.20
CA ILE A 180 -12.14 2.39 -8.16
C ILE A 180 -11.58 0.97 -8.16
N LEU A 181 -12.45 -0.04 -8.26
CA LEU A 181 -12.05 -1.46 -8.31
C LEU A 181 -11.23 -1.80 -9.57
N LYS A 182 -11.55 -1.19 -10.70
CA LYS A 182 -10.71 -1.32 -11.92
C LYS A 182 -9.30 -0.79 -11.72
N LYS A 183 -9.09 0.25 -10.89
CA LYS A 183 -7.75 0.72 -10.53
C LYS A 183 -7.02 -0.29 -9.66
N ALA A 184 -7.69 -0.86 -8.67
CA ALA A 184 -7.13 -1.94 -7.84
C ALA A 184 -6.73 -3.17 -8.67
N ALA A 185 -7.59 -3.59 -9.61
CA ALA A 185 -7.32 -4.72 -10.50
C ALA A 185 -6.14 -4.49 -11.47
N LYS A 186 -5.76 -3.24 -11.75
CA LYS A 186 -4.53 -2.96 -12.51
C LYS A 186 -3.26 -3.20 -11.70
N ILE A 187 -3.33 -3.06 -10.37
CA ILE A 187 -2.19 -3.29 -9.48
C ILE A 187 -2.03 -4.79 -9.27
N ASP A 188 -3.12 -5.48 -8.91
CA ASP A 188 -3.18 -6.91 -8.66
C ASP A 188 -4.36 -7.51 -9.45
N LYS A 189 -4.04 -8.22 -10.54
CA LYS A 189 -5.05 -8.70 -11.51
C LYS A 189 -5.96 -9.78 -10.96
N THR A 190 -5.47 -10.57 -10.03
CA THR A 190 -6.13 -11.79 -9.54
C THR A 190 -6.58 -11.65 -8.08
N ASN A 191 -6.54 -10.43 -7.54
CA ASN A 191 -6.97 -10.18 -6.17
C ASN A 191 -8.42 -10.62 -5.95
N SER A 192 -8.60 -11.68 -5.17
CA SER A 192 -9.91 -12.31 -4.92
C SER A 192 -10.93 -11.33 -4.32
N THR A 193 -10.50 -10.41 -3.47
CA THR A 193 -11.36 -9.39 -2.86
C THR A 193 -11.82 -8.37 -3.90
N THR A 194 -10.90 -7.89 -4.75
CA THR A 194 -11.23 -6.98 -5.86
C THR A 194 -12.23 -7.62 -6.82
N LEU A 195 -11.97 -8.88 -7.22
CA LEU A 195 -12.84 -9.61 -8.13
C LEU A 195 -14.23 -9.88 -7.53
N ARG A 196 -14.29 -10.22 -6.25
CA ARG A 196 -15.56 -10.41 -5.53
C ARG A 196 -16.38 -9.12 -5.49
N PHE A 197 -15.76 -7.99 -5.18
CA PHE A 197 -16.46 -6.70 -5.17
C PHE A 197 -16.90 -6.27 -6.58
N LEU A 198 -16.09 -6.53 -7.63
CA LEU A 198 -16.52 -6.30 -8.99
C LEU A 198 -17.71 -7.15 -9.39
N LYS A 199 -17.72 -8.44 -9.01
CA LYS A 199 -18.85 -9.33 -9.25
C LYS A 199 -20.12 -8.85 -8.55
N GLU A 200 -20.03 -8.35 -7.33
CA GLU A 200 -21.15 -7.75 -6.62
C GLU A 200 -21.67 -6.51 -7.35
N VAL A 201 -20.79 -5.59 -7.76
CA VAL A 201 -21.14 -4.40 -8.53
C VAL A 201 -21.78 -4.77 -9.86
N ASP A 202 -21.29 -5.79 -10.55
CA ASP A 202 -21.82 -6.27 -11.81
C ASP A 202 -23.23 -6.88 -11.63
N PHE A 203 -23.45 -7.62 -10.56
CA PHE A 203 -24.76 -8.16 -10.21
C PHE A 203 -25.79 -7.06 -9.94
N GLN A 204 -25.42 -6.03 -9.17
CA GLN A 204 -26.32 -4.92 -8.82
C GLN A 204 -26.64 -4.01 -10.02
N THR A 205 -25.74 -3.88 -10.99
CA THR A 205 -25.91 -2.99 -12.15
C THR A 205 -26.40 -3.71 -13.40
N GLY A 206 -26.40 -5.05 -13.41
CA GLY A 206 -26.72 -5.86 -14.60
C GLY A 206 -25.68 -5.73 -15.73
N THR A 207 -24.51 -5.09 -15.49
CA THR A 207 -23.48 -4.86 -16.51
C THR A 207 -22.18 -5.55 -16.14
N GLN A 208 -21.64 -6.37 -17.04
CA GLN A 208 -20.39 -7.10 -16.79
C GLN A 208 -19.17 -6.20 -16.94
N THR A 209 -18.26 -6.26 -15.96
CA THR A 209 -17.02 -5.49 -15.98
C THR A 209 -15.94 -6.20 -16.79
N SER A 210 -15.52 -5.64 -17.93
CA SER A 210 -14.30 -6.08 -18.61
C SER A 210 -13.07 -5.44 -17.98
N LEU A 211 -12.11 -6.29 -17.61
CA LEU A 211 -10.78 -5.89 -17.09
C LEU A 211 -9.72 -5.83 -18.20
N GLU A 212 -10.05 -6.35 -19.38
CA GLU A 212 -9.13 -6.26 -20.51
C GLU A 212 -9.05 -4.80 -21.02
N PRO A 213 -7.85 -4.33 -21.39
CA PRO A 213 -7.71 -3.05 -22.04
C PRO A 213 -8.50 -3.11 -23.34
N ARG A 214 -9.48 -2.21 -23.52
CA ARG A 214 -10.09 -2.02 -24.83
C ARG A 214 -8.96 -1.77 -25.81
N ARG A 215 -8.66 -2.73 -26.67
CA ARG A 215 -7.79 -2.52 -27.83
C ARG A 215 -8.48 -1.47 -28.70
N PHE A 216 -8.03 -0.24 -28.56
CA PHE A 216 -8.43 0.81 -29.49
C PHE A 216 -8.00 0.37 -30.88
N GLY A 217 -8.96 0.16 -31.74
CA GLY A 217 -8.74 0.11 -33.18
C GLY A 217 -8.35 -1.20 -33.81
N ARG A 218 -9.13 -2.23 -33.63
CA ARG A 218 -9.42 -3.13 -34.73
C ARG A 218 -10.93 -3.01 -34.99
N ARG A 219 -11.33 -2.06 -35.82
CA ARG A 219 -12.60 -2.19 -36.54
C ARG A 219 -12.55 -3.58 -37.17
N GLU A 220 -13.43 -4.46 -36.75
CA GLU A 220 -13.76 -5.63 -37.54
C GLU A 220 -14.24 -5.06 -38.87
N ARG A 221 -13.39 -5.17 -39.92
CA ARG A 221 -13.83 -4.98 -41.30
C ARG A 221 -14.83 -6.08 -41.50
N THR A 222 -16.09 -5.68 -41.74
CA THR A 222 -17.17 -6.58 -42.17
C THR A 222 -16.69 -7.36 -43.39
N GLU A 223 -17.10 -8.61 -43.47
CA GLU A 223 -16.71 -9.50 -44.61
C GLU A 223 -17.01 -8.88 -45.96
N GLU A 224 -18.06 -8.06 -46.10
CA GLU A 224 -18.35 -7.26 -47.27
C GLU A 224 -17.21 -6.35 -47.73
N GLN A 225 -16.41 -5.78 -46.81
CA GLN A 225 -15.24 -4.95 -47.19
C GLN A 225 -14.04 -5.78 -47.64
N ARG A 226 -14.01 -7.08 -47.34
CA ARG A 226 -12.97 -8.00 -47.82
C ARG A 226 -13.28 -8.56 -49.19
N GLU A 227 -14.55 -8.68 -49.55
CA GLU A 227 -14.98 -9.11 -50.88
C GLU A 227 -14.77 -8.00 -51.91
N ASP A 228 -15.05 -6.75 -51.60
CA ASP A 228 -14.83 -5.58 -52.47
C ASP A 228 -13.33 -5.33 -52.80
N GLU A 229 -12.40 -5.69 -51.86
CA GLU A 229 -10.96 -5.63 -52.12
C GLU A 229 -10.47 -6.82 -52.99
N ARG A 230 -11.14 -7.97 -52.94
CA ARG A 230 -10.78 -9.14 -53.78
C ARG A 230 -11.23 -8.99 -55.20
N GLU A 231 -12.37 -8.34 -55.48
CA GLU A 231 -12.84 -8.07 -56.85
C GLU A 231 -11.98 -7.04 -57.57
N ARG A 232 -11.30 -6.13 -56.90
CA ARG A 232 -10.43 -5.10 -57.53
C ARG A 232 -9.05 -5.62 -57.95
N VAL A 233 -8.67 -6.83 -57.55
CA VAL A 233 -7.33 -7.40 -57.85
C VAL A 233 -7.33 -8.32 -59.08
N VAL A 234 -8.48 -8.59 -59.70
CA VAL A 234 -8.61 -9.52 -60.84
C VAL A 234 -9.13 -8.83 -62.07
N SER A 235 -8.58 -7.68 -62.47
CA SER A 235 -8.74 -7.18 -63.84
C SER A 235 -7.40 -6.63 -64.31
N GLY A 236 -6.67 -7.47 -65.01
CA GLY A 236 -5.47 -7.08 -65.75
C GLY A 236 -5.80 -6.18 -66.90
N ASP A 237 -5.64 -4.87 -66.74
CA ASP A 237 -5.27 -3.98 -67.82
C ASP A 237 -4.62 -2.72 -67.21
N THR A 238 -3.41 -2.40 -67.68
CA THR A 238 -2.64 -1.28 -67.19
C THR A 238 -3.17 0.02 -67.77
N VAL A 239 -4.07 0.69 -67.07
CA VAL A 239 -4.42 2.08 -67.35
C VAL A 239 -3.60 2.98 -66.42
N ILE A 240 -2.67 3.73 -67.04
CA ILE A 240 -1.94 4.82 -66.37
C ILE A 240 -2.95 5.96 -66.16
N ILE A 241 -3.43 6.11 -64.93
CA ILE A 241 -4.25 7.25 -64.52
C ILE A 241 -3.29 8.38 -64.08
N PRO A 242 -3.38 9.60 -64.66
CA PRO A 242 -2.58 10.74 -64.21
C PRO A 242 -2.95 11.10 -62.77
N PRO A 243 -2.01 11.68 -61.97
CA PRO A 243 -2.28 12.00 -60.58
C PRO A 243 -3.41 13.06 -60.52
N THR A 244 -4.60 12.64 -60.12
CA THR A 244 -5.66 13.57 -59.77
C THR A 244 -5.27 14.26 -58.45
N PHE A 245 -5.13 15.59 -58.52
CA PHE A 245 -5.04 16.42 -57.32
C PHE A 245 -6.30 16.16 -56.50
N ARG A 246 -6.10 15.51 -55.36
CA ARG A 246 -7.17 15.24 -54.38
C ARG A 246 -7.54 16.58 -53.75
N GLU A 247 -8.67 17.14 -54.14
CA GLU A 247 -9.25 18.27 -53.41
C GLU A 247 -9.40 17.84 -51.96
N THR A 248 -8.77 18.57 -51.05
CA THR A 248 -8.90 18.33 -49.63
C THR A 248 -10.35 18.52 -49.23
N SER A 249 -11.01 17.45 -48.78
CA SER A 249 -12.42 17.51 -48.41
C SER A 249 -12.60 18.62 -47.37
N THR A 250 -13.66 19.39 -47.45
CA THR A 250 -14.04 20.44 -46.48
C THR A 250 -14.02 19.92 -45.05
N ALA A 251 -14.26 18.63 -44.84
CA ALA A 251 -14.13 17.96 -43.56
C ALA A 251 -12.68 17.91 -43.01
N ALA A 252 -11.68 17.71 -43.87
CA ALA A 252 -10.27 17.71 -43.47
C ALA A 252 -9.79 19.12 -43.09
N THR A 253 -10.27 20.14 -43.77
CA THR A 253 -9.97 21.53 -43.46
C THR A 253 -10.60 21.95 -42.13
N MET A 254 -11.85 21.56 -41.87
CA MET A 254 -12.51 21.79 -40.58
C MET A 254 -11.82 21.07 -39.43
N LEU A 255 -11.32 19.86 -39.65
CA LEU A 255 -10.58 19.08 -38.66
C LEU A 255 -9.24 19.74 -38.30
N ASN A 256 -8.52 20.29 -39.31
CA ASN A 256 -7.26 21.02 -39.06
C ASN A 256 -7.48 22.34 -38.33
N ILE A 257 -8.57 23.06 -38.59
CA ILE A 257 -8.97 24.25 -37.85
C ILE A 257 -9.32 23.87 -36.40
N GLY A 258 -10.07 22.78 -36.19
CA GLY A 258 -10.38 22.25 -34.86
C GLY A 258 -9.14 21.89 -34.06
N ILE A 259 -8.16 21.20 -34.66
CA ILE A 259 -6.89 20.87 -34.04
C ILE A 259 -6.09 22.14 -33.67
N GLY A 260 -6.05 23.13 -34.58
CA GLY A 260 -5.38 24.42 -34.31
C GLY A 260 -6.00 25.17 -33.14
N LEU A 261 -7.34 25.14 -33.00
CA LEU A 261 -8.08 25.77 -31.92
C LEU A 261 -7.83 25.07 -30.57
N VAL A 262 -7.77 23.74 -30.55
CA VAL A 262 -7.44 22.93 -29.37
C VAL A 262 -6.00 23.18 -28.96
N LEU A 263 -5.04 23.20 -29.88
CA LEU A 263 -3.64 23.49 -29.56
C LEU A 263 -3.48 24.93 -29.05
N GLY A 264 -4.18 25.92 -29.64
CA GLY A 264 -4.20 27.29 -29.12
C GLY A 264 -4.76 27.39 -27.70
N ALA A 265 -5.86 26.69 -27.42
CA ALA A 265 -6.46 26.62 -26.09
C ALA A 265 -5.52 25.95 -25.07
N LEU A 266 -4.79 24.89 -25.45
CA LEU A 266 -3.78 24.24 -24.60
C LEU A 266 -2.62 25.17 -24.26
N VAL A 267 -2.12 25.96 -25.23
CA VAL A 267 -1.05 26.94 -24.99
C VAL A 267 -1.53 28.03 -24.01
N VAL A 268 -2.73 28.56 -24.19
CA VAL A 268 -3.35 29.55 -23.29
C VAL A 268 -3.53 28.94 -21.89
N TRP A 269 -4.01 27.71 -21.81
CA TRP A 269 -4.15 26.97 -20.54
C TRP A 269 -2.79 26.77 -19.84
N PHE A 270 -1.74 26.46 -20.59
CA PHE A 270 -0.39 26.26 -20.03
C PHE A 270 0.25 27.57 -19.54
N LEU A 271 -0.10 28.72 -20.15
CA LEU A 271 0.36 30.04 -19.72
C LEU A 271 -0.45 30.63 -18.56
N ILE A 272 -1.77 30.38 -18.50
CA ILE A 272 -2.66 30.93 -17.47
C ILE A 272 -2.78 30.01 -16.25
N GLY A 273 -2.66 28.67 -16.45
CA GLY A 273 -2.75 27.66 -15.41
C GLY A 273 -1.77 27.86 -14.24
N PRO A 274 -0.47 28.10 -14.49
CA PRO A 274 0.49 28.26 -13.39
C PRO A 274 0.27 29.52 -12.53
N ALA A 275 -0.29 30.59 -13.09
CA ALA A 275 -0.58 31.81 -12.32
C ALA A 275 -1.72 31.62 -11.29
N ASN A 276 -2.73 30.82 -11.63
CA ASN A 276 -3.82 30.48 -10.71
C ASN A 276 -3.39 29.45 -9.65
N THR A 277 -2.53 28.51 -10.04
CA THR A 277 -2.00 27.48 -9.09
C THR A 277 -1.10 28.13 -8.03
N GLN A 278 -0.31 29.13 -8.40
CA GLN A 278 0.53 29.86 -7.43
C GLN A 278 -0.29 30.66 -6.41
N ARG A 279 -1.43 31.23 -6.80
CA ARG A 279 -2.34 31.93 -5.84
C ARG A 279 -2.99 30.95 -4.87
N ILE A 280 -3.44 29.80 -5.38
CA ILE A 280 -4.06 28.76 -4.53
C ILE A 280 -3.02 28.14 -3.59
N ASN A 281 -1.79 27.90 -4.07
CA ASN A 281 -0.71 27.38 -3.23
C ASN A 281 -0.30 28.38 -2.14
N ARG A 282 -0.21 29.69 -2.42
CA ARG A 282 0.08 30.70 -1.38
C ARG A 282 -0.99 30.74 -0.29
N GLN A 283 -2.28 30.67 -0.64
CA GLN A 283 -3.35 30.59 0.35
C GLN A 283 -3.36 29.28 1.14
N ALA A 284 -2.91 28.17 0.51
CA ALA A 284 -2.74 26.91 1.19
C ALA A 284 -1.55 26.95 2.14
N ASP A 285 -0.42 27.54 1.72
CA ASP A 285 0.78 27.69 2.54
C ASP A 285 0.56 28.61 3.75
N GLU A 286 -0.16 29.73 3.59
CA GLU A 286 -0.54 30.58 4.71
C GLU A 286 -1.41 29.85 5.75
N LYS A 287 -2.38 29.05 5.30
CA LYS A 287 -3.18 28.22 6.21
C LYS A 287 -2.36 27.11 6.88
N VAL A 288 -1.41 26.49 6.16
CA VAL A 288 -0.51 25.48 6.73
C VAL A 288 0.37 26.11 7.82
N VAL A 289 0.91 27.32 7.59
CA VAL A 289 1.69 28.04 8.59
C VAL A 289 0.82 28.41 9.81
N GLU A 290 -0.41 28.87 9.61
CA GLU A 290 -1.35 29.15 10.71
C GLU A 290 -1.70 27.90 11.53
N TYR A 291 -1.99 26.77 10.86
CA TYR A 291 -2.28 25.52 11.55
C TYR A 291 -1.04 24.92 12.23
N SER A 292 0.15 25.06 11.64
CA SER A 292 1.39 24.62 12.28
C SER A 292 1.71 25.43 13.54
N GLY A 293 1.44 26.75 13.52
CA GLY A 293 1.55 27.61 14.70
C GLY A 293 0.55 27.22 15.82
N LYS A 294 -0.70 26.91 15.46
CA LYS A 294 -1.69 26.39 16.42
C LYS A 294 -1.29 25.03 16.99
N MET A 295 -0.77 24.12 16.17
CA MET A 295 -0.26 22.82 16.64
C MET A 295 0.92 22.98 17.59
N ALA A 296 1.89 23.85 17.27
CA ALA A 296 3.03 24.11 18.13
C ALA A 296 2.59 24.71 19.50
N SER A 297 1.59 25.61 19.50
CA SER A 297 1.05 26.16 20.74
C SER A 297 0.30 25.10 21.58
N GLN A 298 -0.42 24.18 20.95
CA GLN A 298 -1.09 23.07 21.63
C GLN A 298 -0.07 22.07 22.19
N GLU A 299 1.01 21.79 21.46
CA GLU A 299 2.08 20.93 21.93
C GLU A 299 2.82 21.53 23.13
N ALA A 300 3.05 22.86 23.13
CA ALA A 300 3.59 23.56 24.29
C ALA A 300 2.66 23.48 25.51
N GLN A 301 1.34 23.61 25.30
CA GLN A 301 0.34 23.45 26.37
C GLN A 301 0.31 22.01 26.91
N LEU A 302 0.41 21.00 26.04
CA LEU A 302 0.48 19.61 26.45
C LEU A 302 1.73 19.33 27.30
N ASN A 303 2.88 19.84 26.88
CA ASN A 303 4.13 19.69 27.64
C ASN A 303 4.07 20.41 29.00
N GLN A 304 3.41 21.57 29.06
CA GLN A 304 3.20 22.29 30.31
C GLN A 304 2.25 21.53 31.26
N LEU A 305 1.15 20.98 30.73
CA LEU A 305 0.24 20.11 31.51
C LEU A 305 0.94 18.84 31.99
N GLN A 306 1.76 18.24 31.16
CA GLN A 306 2.55 17.07 31.53
C GLN A 306 3.49 17.37 32.69
N SER A 307 4.20 18.50 32.65
CA SER A 307 5.09 18.91 33.76
C SER A 307 4.31 19.22 35.05
N GLN A 308 3.07 19.74 34.95
CA GLN A 308 2.20 19.91 36.12
C GLN A 308 1.74 18.57 36.71
N VAL A 309 1.41 17.59 35.88
CA VAL A 309 1.06 16.23 36.32
C VAL A 309 2.26 15.58 37.02
N ASP A 310 3.45 15.72 36.47
CA ASP A 310 4.66 15.15 37.08
C ASP A 310 4.97 15.79 38.45
N SER A 311 4.83 17.12 38.58
CA SER A 311 5.00 17.81 39.84
C SER A 311 3.93 17.44 40.91
N LEU A 312 2.68 17.22 40.46
CA LEU A 312 1.60 16.72 41.33
C LEU A 312 1.85 15.30 41.80
N ASN A 313 2.40 14.43 40.94
CA ASN A 313 2.77 13.07 41.30
C ASN A 313 3.90 13.05 42.32
N GLU A 314 4.92 13.91 42.17
CA GLU A 314 5.98 14.05 43.18
C GLU A 314 5.45 14.55 44.53
N THR A 315 4.55 15.54 44.51
CA THR A 315 3.94 16.02 45.77
C THR A 315 3.06 14.96 46.43
N THR A 316 2.35 14.18 45.62
CA THR A 316 1.54 13.05 46.13
C THR A 316 2.39 11.94 46.73
N ALA A 317 3.51 11.61 46.09
CA ALA A 317 4.45 10.63 46.58
C ALA A 317 5.10 11.09 47.94
N SER A 318 5.48 12.37 48.03
CA SER A 318 6.03 12.91 49.27
C SER A 318 5.01 12.95 50.42
N ALA A 319 3.74 13.29 50.11
CA ALA A 319 2.65 13.24 51.09
C ALA A 319 2.35 11.81 51.58
N GLN A 320 2.38 10.83 50.67
CA GLN A 320 2.24 9.41 51.03
C GLN A 320 3.38 8.94 51.95
N GLN A 321 4.60 9.37 51.69
CA GLN A 321 5.75 9.04 52.54
C GLN A 321 5.63 9.66 53.94
N GLN A 322 5.11 10.90 54.04
CA GLN A 322 4.83 11.54 55.34
C GLN A 322 3.72 10.82 56.12
N ILE A 323 2.67 10.37 55.43
CA ILE A 323 1.60 9.57 56.03
C ILE A 323 2.17 8.25 56.60
N GLN A 324 3.00 7.56 55.82
CA GLN A 324 3.62 6.31 56.23
C GLN A 324 4.50 6.53 57.48
N THR A 325 5.31 7.60 57.49
CA THR A 325 6.17 7.93 58.64
C THR A 325 5.34 8.29 59.90
N ALA A 326 4.23 8.98 59.72
CA ALA A 326 3.30 9.28 60.82
C ALA A 326 2.61 8.03 61.35
N GLN A 327 2.24 7.09 60.50
CA GLN A 327 1.66 5.79 60.90
C GLN A 327 2.67 4.94 61.67
N ASP A 328 3.92 4.88 61.22
CA ASP A 328 4.99 4.14 61.87
C ASP A 328 5.31 4.73 63.28
N THR A 329 5.30 6.08 63.36
CA THR A 329 5.45 6.77 64.67
C THR A 329 4.25 6.51 65.57
N ALA A 330 3.04 6.55 65.09
CA ALA A 330 1.84 6.23 65.87
C ALA A 330 1.87 4.78 66.41
N ALA A 331 2.26 3.82 65.54
CA ALA A 331 2.42 2.41 65.94
C ALA A 331 3.51 2.21 67.04
N SER A 332 4.59 3.00 66.94
CA SER A 332 5.65 2.97 67.99
C SER A 332 5.16 3.53 69.32
N TYR A 333 4.36 4.60 69.36
CA TYR A 333 3.74 5.14 70.57
C TYR A 333 2.70 4.17 71.15
N GLU A 334 1.93 3.48 70.32
CA GLU A 334 0.98 2.46 70.77
C GLU A 334 1.71 1.27 71.44
N ASN A 335 2.83 0.84 70.88
CA ASN A 335 3.66 -0.21 71.47
C ASN A 335 4.30 0.24 72.78
N LEU A 336 4.72 1.50 72.93
CA LEU A 336 5.23 2.08 74.20
C LEU A 336 4.13 2.16 75.25
N LEU A 337 2.92 2.57 74.90
CA LEU A 337 1.78 2.59 75.82
C LEU A 337 1.45 1.20 76.37
N LYS A 338 1.39 0.19 75.49
CA LYS A 338 1.15 -1.21 75.86
C LYS A 338 2.27 -1.74 76.77
N ALA A 339 3.53 -1.30 76.62
CA ALA A 339 4.63 -1.67 77.46
C ALA A 339 4.56 -1.01 78.85
N VAL A 340 4.06 0.20 78.97
CA VAL A 340 3.84 0.92 80.23
C VAL A 340 2.64 0.35 81.02
N GLU A 341 1.55 -0.06 80.32
CA GLU A 341 0.38 -0.70 80.94
C GLU A 341 0.65 -2.12 81.43
N ALA A 342 1.71 -2.78 80.94
CA ALA A 342 2.15 -4.13 81.38
C ALA A 342 3.10 -4.15 82.57
N GLN A 343 3.54 -2.98 83.04
CA GLN A 343 4.35 -2.82 84.28
C GLN A 343 3.45 -2.45 85.47
#